data_2d587703824dde0d0e97b8ce8838202f
#
_entry.id   2d587703824dde0d0e97b8ce8838202f
#
_cell.length_a   1.000
_cell.length_b   1.000
_cell.length_c   1.000
_cell.angle_alpha   90.00
_cell.angle_beta   90.00
_cell.angle_gamma   90.00
#
_symmetry.space_group_name_H-M   'P 1'
#
loop_
_entity.id
_entity.type
_entity.pdbx_description
1 polymer ?
#
loop_
_entity_poly.entity_id
_entity_poly.type
_entity_poly.pdbx_seq_one_letter_code
_entity_poly.pdbx_strand_id
1 'polypeptide(L)'
;MKRHILKLFLLISAGLSLQSCFNLDEEVFDRVDKSIYYSDESSVKGAVAAIYNKAAMSYVEYFFYLQEFSADQIAWRSWNGGLWGYDEAQKFVLSCQNWNADSKIIQQTWETAWSAIGLCNNVVYDLGQISPDAVGMSQEKINSYIAEVRTLRAWAYYNIFEIWGGALPLNVSVSSEVPPSADPDFDKSCKKIYDFIMTELDASVDDLPKNEVNRMNQAANRIIKARLLLNSNIFIGEEHYTECADLCQSIINGDFGNYEIVSDYRKIYDINNNTCPEVIMAFAYEDGKMEGAWMRDMPFLPYNAWEYTGEPITKQDGWNCVCLAPSFDNSGTVLPTGGSEGAKCFLDAPYNDKLGAVYERFSDKDIRKKNYTCDDSGNFSGMFLKGAVKANYGTGESLKADADRDGQDLVYVDQLGTFQNKGRDLETVMSPRWGETNSGVRLIKYPLYHAATGYNFKDIDEVEFRLSEVVFMLAECKMRAGDLNGGKELVNSVRKRYFSGADWNTEKDNPGRGFSSFDLDWMLNQWGQEFLGEGRRRRTDLRRFDKFTQGQWWFFGRTSETAFDLPAKRDRKYEWYPLPTSALKVNPGLVQNPNYVK
;
A
#
# COMPACT_ATOMS: atom_id res chain seq x y z
N MET A 1 58.46 -65.05 -0.76
CA MET A 1 57.55 -64.54 -1.88
C MET A 1 56.31 -63.85 -1.38
N LYS A 2 55.48 -64.37 -0.50
CA LYS A 2 54.20 -63.67 -0.06
C LYS A 2 54.40 -62.31 0.62
N ARG A 3 55.53 -62.06 1.30
CA ARG A 3 55.76 -60.75 1.99
C ARG A 3 56.23 -59.63 1.08
N HIS A 4 56.76 -59.89 -0.08
CA HIS A 4 57.17 -58.89 -1.08
C HIS A 4 56.04 -58.50 -1.98
N ILE A 5 55.09 -59.40 -2.27
CA ILE A 5 53.87 -59.12 -3.04
C ILE A 5 52.94 -58.21 -2.27
N LEU A 6 52.82 -58.39 -0.93
CA LEU A 6 51.98 -57.53 -0.09
C LEU A 6 52.55 -56.12 0.07
N LYS A 7 53.86 -55.92 0.04
CA LYS A 7 54.50 -54.61 0.05
C LYS A 7 54.38 -53.89 -1.28
N LEU A 8 54.37 -54.63 -2.39
CA LEU A 8 54.19 -54.09 -3.73
C LEU A 8 52.74 -53.67 -3.93
N PHE A 9 51.75 -54.39 -3.39
CA PHE A 9 50.34 -54.02 -3.42
C PHE A 9 50.04 -52.79 -2.56
N LEU A 10 50.69 -52.64 -1.41
CA LEU A 10 50.54 -51.44 -0.55
C LEU A 10 51.20 -50.20 -1.15
N LEU A 11 52.28 -50.33 -1.92
CA LEU A 11 52.90 -49.22 -2.63
C LEU A 11 52.11 -48.78 -3.88
N ILE A 12 51.47 -49.70 -4.55
CA ILE A 12 50.61 -49.42 -5.69
C ILE A 12 49.28 -48.80 -5.24
N SER A 13 48.69 -49.21 -4.12
CA SER A 13 47.49 -48.61 -3.57
C SER A 13 47.75 -47.19 -2.99
N ALA A 14 48.96 -46.92 -2.43
CA ALA A 14 49.35 -45.60 -1.96
C ALA A 14 49.66 -44.62 -3.15
N GLY A 15 50.10 -45.14 -4.30
CA GLY A 15 50.34 -44.36 -5.50
C GLY A 15 49.07 -43.97 -6.28
N LEU A 16 48.01 -44.77 -6.16
CA LEU A 16 46.72 -44.51 -6.76
C LEU A 16 45.84 -43.54 -5.97
N SER A 17 46.10 -43.36 -4.66
CA SER A 17 45.41 -42.40 -3.81
C SER A 17 45.97 -40.98 -3.89
N LEU A 18 47.11 -40.75 -4.57
CA LEU A 18 47.70 -39.41 -4.74
C LEU A 18 47.37 -38.75 -6.10
N GLN A 19 46.62 -39.42 -6.98
CA GLN A 19 46.18 -38.85 -8.24
C GLN A 19 44.69 -38.42 -8.26
N SER A 20 44.02 -38.48 -7.09
CA SER A 20 42.62 -38.05 -6.94
C SER A 20 42.44 -36.60 -6.51
N CYS A 21 43.47 -35.79 -6.59
CA CYS A 21 43.39 -34.36 -6.27
C CYS A 21 43.75 -33.51 -7.49
N PHE A 22 43.08 -33.71 -8.60
CA PHE A 22 43.10 -32.75 -9.72
C PHE A 22 41.67 -32.47 -10.18
N ASN A 23 41.30 -31.22 -10.05
CA ASN A 23 40.02 -30.56 -10.30
C ASN A 23 38.96 -30.81 -9.24
N LEU A 24 39.09 -30.11 -8.11
CA LEU A 24 37.97 -29.70 -7.26
C LEU A 24 37.50 -28.30 -7.72
N ASP A 25 37.43 -28.05 -9.01
CA ASP A 25 36.55 -27.03 -9.54
C ASP A 25 35.16 -27.64 -9.48
N GLU A 26 34.43 -27.27 -8.45
CA GLU A 26 33.02 -27.58 -8.29
C GLU A 26 32.27 -26.94 -9.47
N GLU A 27 32.02 -27.73 -10.51
CA GLU A 27 31.08 -27.31 -11.54
C GLU A 27 29.70 -27.22 -10.87
N VAL A 28 29.37 -26.02 -10.42
CA VAL A 28 28.05 -25.68 -9.88
C VAL A 28 27.05 -25.70 -11.01
N PHE A 29 26.44 -26.85 -11.27
CA PHE A 29 25.44 -27.04 -12.32
C PHE A 29 24.13 -26.32 -12.10
N ASP A 30 23.90 -25.69 -10.95
CA ASP A 30 22.69 -24.95 -10.62
C ASP A 30 22.89 -23.43 -10.51
N ARG A 31 24.03 -22.90 -10.93
CA ARG A 31 24.24 -21.47 -11.17
C ARG A 31 24.42 -21.22 -12.65
N VAL A 32 23.46 -20.52 -13.25
CA VAL A 32 23.64 -19.95 -14.59
C VAL A 32 24.81 -18.96 -14.52
N ASP A 33 25.86 -19.19 -15.34
CA ASP A 33 26.97 -18.24 -15.44
C ASP A 33 26.41 -16.86 -15.83
N LYS A 34 26.84 -15.80 -15.18
CA LYS A 34 26.37 -14.44 -15.41
C LYS A 34 26.50 -14.01 -16.87
N SER A 35 27.56 -14.45 -17.54
CA SER A 35 27.80 -14.19 -18.97
C SER A 35 26.79 -14.89 -19.88
N ILE A 36 26.18 -15.98 -19.42
CA ILE A 36 25.13 -16.71 -20.14
C ILE A 36 23.76 -16.07 -19.85
N TYR A 37 23.55 -15.55 -18.62
CA TYR A 37 22.29 -14.93 -18.24
C TYR A 37 22.08 -13.58 -18.95
N TYR A 38 23.07 -12.70 -18.94
CA TYR A 38 23.01 -11.39 -19.63
C TYR A 38 23.62 -11.48 -21.01
N SER A 39 22.88 -11.99 -21.98
CA SER A 39 23.33 -12.20 -23.36
C SER A 39 22.88 -11.13 -24.34
N ASP A 40 21.87 -10.34 -23.99
CA ASP A 40 21.26 -9.33 -24.83
C ASP A 40 20.40 -8.34 -24.01
N GLU A 41 19.85 -7.33 -24.69
CA GLU A 41 18.94 -6.36 -24.06
C GLU A 41 17.70 -7.02 -23.46
N SER A 42 17.18 -8.09 -24.02
CA SER A 42 15.96 -8.76 -23.52
C SER A 42 16.20 -9.39 -22.15
N SER A 43 17.38 -9.98 -21.95
CA SER A 43 17.78 -10.56 -20.66
C SER A 43 17.96 -9.47 -19.58
N VAL A 44 18.50 -8.31 -19.93
CA VAL A 44 18.57 -7.15 -19.03
C VAL A 44 17.16 -6.66 -18.64
N LYS A 45 16.28 -6.49 -19.63
CA LYS A 45 14.88 -6.12 -19.38
C LYS A 45 14.16 -7.14 -18.49
N GLY A 46 14.40 -8.43 -18.72
CA GLY A 46 13.83 -9.52 -17.92
C GLY A 46 14.25 -9.45 -16.46
N ALA A 47 15.54 -9.15 -16.19
CA ALA A 47 16.06 -8.99 -14.84
C ALA A 47 15.41 -7.78 -14.12
N VAL A 48 15.26 -6.66 -14.81
CA VAL A 48 14.60 -5.46 -14.25
C VAL A 48 13.11 -5.72 -14.04
N ALA A 49 12.42 -6.35 -15.00
CA ALA A 49 11.00 -6.71 -14.88
C ALA A 49 10.72 -7.64 -13.69
N ALA A 50 11.64 -8.56 -13.37
CA ALA A 50 11.53 -9.42 -12.20
C ALA A 50 11.51 -8.63 -10.88
N ILE A 51 12.21 -7.48 -10.81
CA ILE A 51 12.17 -6.59 -9.64
C ILE A 51 10.80 -5.92 -9.54
N TYR A 52 10.25 -5.39 -10.65
CA TYR A 52 8.91 -4.81 -10.67
C TYR A 52 7.84 -5.81 -10.24
N ASN A 53 7.89 -7.02 -10.78
CA ASN A 53 6.96 -8.08 -10.39
C ASN A 53 7.07 -8.36 -8.89
N LYS A 54 8.27 -8.55 -8.37
CA LYS A 54 8.48 -8.80 -6.95
C LYS A 54 8.02 -7.62 -6.09
N ALA A 55 8.30 -6.39 -6.52
CA ALA A 55 7.84 -5.18 -5.87
C ALA A 55 6.31 -5.08 -5.87
N ALA A 56 5.65 -5.24 -7.02
CA ALA A 56 4.20 -5.18 -7.15
C ALA A 56 3.51 -6.22 -6.25
N MET A 57 3.93 -7.49 -6.31
CA MET A 57 3.34 -8.55 -5.49
C MET A 57 3.55 -8.39 -3.98
N SER A 58 4.69 -7.80 -3.57
CA SER A 58 5.07 -7.76 -2.15
C SER A 58 4.65 -6.46 -1.48
N TYR A 59 4.90 -5.33 -2.13
CA TYR A 59 4.70 -4.02 -1.51
C TYR A 59 3.27 -3.52 -1.66
N VAL A 60 2.61 -3.80 -2.80
CA VAL A 60 1.23 -3.34 -3.00
C VAL A 60 0.30 -3.96 -1.95
N GLU A 61 0.41 -5.26 -1.66
CA GLU A 61 -0.44 -5.94 -0.69
C GLU A 61 0.00 -5.67 0.76
N TYR A 62 1.21 -6.10 1.13
CA TYR A 62 1.61 -6.16 2.55
C TYR A 62 1.79 -4.78 3.17
N PHE A 63 2.35 -3.82 2.44
CA PHE A 63 2.48 -2.46 2.95
C PHE A 63 1.14 -1.72 3.00
N PHE A 64 0.22 -2.04 2.07
CA PHE A 64 -1.15 -1.57 2.18
C PHE A 64 -1.78 -1.99 3.51
N TYR A 65 -1.64 -3.26 3.90
CA TYR A 65 -2.18 -3.73 5.18
C TYR A 65 -1.58 -2.99 6.37
N LEU A 66 -0.26 -2.84 6.43
CA LEU A 66 0.39 -2.18 7.55
C LEU A 66 0.07 -0.68 7.63
N GLN A 67 -0.10 -0.01 6.50
CA GLN A 67 -0.36 1.43 6.44
C GLN A 67 -1.84 1.78 6.61
N GLU A 68 -2.75 0.98 6.06
CA GLU A 68 -4.17 1.34 5.99
C GLU A 68 -5.00 0.69 7.11
N PHE A 69 -4.79 -0.60 7.42
CA PHE A 69 -5.60 -1.27 8.43
C PHE A 69 -5.26 -0.87 9.87
N SER A 70 -4.07 -0.30 10.10
CA SER A 70 -3.70 0.24 11.41
C SER A 70 -4.15 1.69 11.62
N ALA A 71 -4.71 2.33 10.58
CA ALA A 71 -5.12 3.72 10.56
C ALA A 71 -6.63 3.90 10.78
N ASP A 72 -7.14 5.10 10.52
CA ASP A 72 -8.49 5.53 10.90
C ASP A 72 -9.57 5.33 9.84
N GLN A 73 -9.21 4.89 8.62
CA GLN A 73 -10.15 4.92 7.50
C GLN A 73 -10.67 3.56 7.06
N ILE A 74 -9.83 2.54 7.13
CA ILE A 74 -10.12 1.19 6.62
C ILE A 74 -9.94 0.19 7.74
N ALA A 75 -10.86 -0.77 7.84
CA ALA A 75 -10.85 -1.77 8.88
C ALA A 75 -10.92 -3.18 8.29
N TRP A 76 -10.07 -4.06 8.79
CA TRP A 76 -10.21 -5.49 8.57
C TRP A 76 -11.21 -6.07 9.58
N ARG A 77 -12.19 -6.82 9.13
CA ARG A 77 -13.19 -7.46 9.97
C ARG A 77 -13.32 -8.94 9.66
N SER A 78 -13.87 -9.69 10.58
CA SER A 78 -14.40 -11.03 10.30
C SER A 78 -15.92 -10.98 10.14
N TRP A 79 -16.49 -12.03 9.59
CA TRP A 79 -17.91 -12.16 9.35
C TRP A 79 -18.36 -13.62 9.52
N ASN A 80 -19.65 -13.91 9.33
CA ASN A 80 -20.23 -15.23 9.55
C ASN A 80 -19.91 -15.81 10.93
N GLY A 81 -20.19 -15.03 11.99
CA GLY A 81 -19.94 -15.48 13.34
C GLY A 81 -18.48 -15.63 13.73
N GLY A 82 -17.59 -14.90 13.05
CA GLY A 82 -16.14 -14.96 13.28
C GLY A 82 -15.43 -16.10 12.55
N LEU A 83 -16.14 -16.85 11.68
CA LEU A 83 -15.55 -17.98 10.94
C LEU A 83 -14.68 -17.50 9.77
N TRP A 84 -15.09 -16.43 9.08
CA TRP A 84 -14.43 -15.92 7.89
C TRP A 84 -13.69 -14.62 8.18
N GLY A 85 -12.54 -14.44 7.57
CA GLY A 85 -11.74 -13.22 7.70
C GLY A 85 -10.97 -13.07 9.01
N TYR A 86 -11.14 -13.96 9.97
CA TYR A 86 -10.38 -13.90 11.22
C TYR A 86 -8.91 -14.30 11.01
N ASP A 87 -8.66 -15.32 10.18
CA ASP A 87 -7.33 -15.75 9.73
C ASP A 87 -6.27 -15.74 10.85
N GLU A 88 -6.58 -16.42 11.96
CA GLU A 88 -5.77 -16.43 13.19
C GLU A 88 -5.44 -15.01 13.73
N ALA A 89 -6.31 -14.06 13.48
CA ALA A 89 -6.17 -12.63 13.83
C ALA A 89 -5.02 -11.92 13.12
N GLN A 90 -4.41 -12.48 12.08
CA GLN A 90 -3.20 -11.94 11.46
C GLN A 90 -3.34 -10.49 10.98
N LYS A 91 -4.43 -10.17 10.27
CA LYS A 91 -4.69 -8.81 9.77
C LYS A 91 -5.54 -8.00 10.76
N PHE A 92 -6.38 -8.69 11.52
CA PHE A 92 -7.23 -8.10 12.55
C PHE A 92 -6.43 -7.37 13.64
N VAL A 93 -5.25 -7.89 14.02
CA VAL A 93 -4.36 -7.23 14.99
C VAL A 93 -3.94 -5.83 14.58
N LEU A 94 -3.92 -5.54 13.28
CA LEU A 94 -3.61 -4.21 12.76
C LEU A 94 -4.73 -3.22 13.09
N SER A 95 -5.97 -3.57 12.78
CA SER A 95 -7.13 -2.73 13.08
C SER A 95 -7.38 -2.57 14.59
N CYS A 96 -6.94 -3.54 15.40
CA CYS A 96 -6.98 -3.45 16.86
C CYS A 96 -5.77 -2.74 17.47
N GLN A 97 -4.74 -2.42 16.70
CA GLN A 97 -3.44 -1.94 17.15
C GLN A 97 -2.88 -2.80 18.30
N ASN A 98 -2.90 -4.11 18.12
CA ASN A 98 -2.48 -5.12 19.11
C ASN A 98 -1.40 -6.06 18.56
N TRP A 99 -0.55 -5.56 17.67
CA TRP A 99 0.58 -6.31 17.13
C TRP A 99 1.77 -6.36 18.08
N ASN A 100 2.61 -7.35 17.87
CA ASN A 100 3.89 -7.54 18.56
C ASN A 100 4.92 -8.17 17.60
N ALA A 101 6.11 -8.46 18.06
CA ALA A 101 7.20 -9.03 17.27
C ALA A 101 6.92 -10.44 16.71
N ASP A 102 5.93 -11.15 17.24
CA ASP A 102 5.53 -12.48 16.78
C ASP A 102 4.33 -12.44 15.83
N SER A 103 3.83 -11.25 15.49
CA SER A 103 2.70 -11.09 14.59
C SER A 103 3.08 -11.52 13.16
N LYS A 104 2.39 -12.55 12.66
CA LYS A 104 2.70 -13.20 11.36
C LYS A 104 2.68 -12.24 10.18
N ILE A 105 1.77 -11.27 10.15
CA ILE A 105 1.71 -10.27 9.09
C ILE A 105 2.98 -9.40 9.04
N ILE A 106 3.56 -9.06 10.20
CA ILE A 106 4.80 -8.28 10.28
C ILE A 106 5.98 -9.11 9.77
N GLN A 107 6.03 -10.41 10.15
CA GLN A 107 7.05 -11.33 9.66
C GLN A 107 6.98 -11.49 8.15
N GLN A 108 5.82 -11.76 7.58
CA GLN A 108 5.63 -11.92 6.14
C GLN A 108 6.02 -10.66 5.36
N THR A 109 5.65 -9.49 5.87
CA THR A 109 6.03 -8.21 5.26
C THR A 109 7.56 -8.03 5.26
N TRP A 110 8.23 -8.35 6.37
CA TRP A 110 9.68 -8.29 6.47
C TRP A 110 10.38 -9.18 5.43
N GLU A 111 10.02 -10.46 5.40
CA GLU A 111 10.63 -11.45 4.51
C GLU A 111 10.48 -11.07 3.02
N THR A 112 9.28 -10.59 2.65
CA THR A 112 8.98 -10.20 1.26
C THR A 112 9.71 -8.91 0.85
N ALA A 113 9.80 -7.95 1.75
CA ALA A 113 10.47 -6.67 1.48
C ALA A 113 11.96 -6.85 1.14
N TRP A 114 12.67 -7.65 1.93
CA TRP A 114 14.10 -7.89 1.73
C TRP A 114 14.41 -8.65 0.45
N SER A 115 13.49 -9.48 -0.04
CA SER A 115 13.71 -10.20 -1.30
C SER A 115 13.74 -9.25 -2.51
N ALA A 116 12.93 -8.19 -2.53
CA ALA A 116 12.98 -7.19 -3.59
C ALA A 116 14.28 -6.37 -3.55
N ILE A 117 14.74 -5.98 -2.35
CA ILE A 117 16.02 -5.26 -2.17
C ILE A 117 17.19 -6.13 -2.61
N GLY A 118 17.17 -7.43 -2.31
CA GLY A 118 18.19 -8.37 -2.75
C GLY A 118 18.30 -8.46 -4.27
N LEU A 119 17.16 -8.51 -4.97
CA LEU A 119 17.13 -8.47 -6.44
C LEU A 119 17.72 -7.15 -6.98
N CYS A 120 17.38 -6.00 -6.39
CA CYS A 120 17.97 -4.72 -6.77
C CYS A 120 19.48 -4.72 -6.63
N ASN A 121 20.01 -5.22 -5.50
CA ASN A 121 21.45 -5.29 -5.26
C ASN A 121 22.16 -6.13 -6.32
N ASN A 122 21.62 -7.32 -6.64
CA ASN A 122 22.18 -8.21 -7.64
C ASN A 122 22.23 -7.54 -9.02
N VAL A 123 21.10 -6.96 -9.48
CA VAL A 123 21.03 -6.35 -10.80
C VAL A 123 21.93 -5.13 -10.92
N VAL A 124 22.00 -4.24 -9.91
CA VAL A 124 22.91 -3.09 -9.90
C VAL A 124 24.37 -3.56 -9.98
N TYR A 125 24.74 -4.59 -9.21
CA TYR A 125 26.08 -5.14 -9.24
C TYR A 125 26.41 -5.77 -10.60
N ASP A 126 25.52 -6.62 -11.12
CA ASP A 126 25.75 -7.33 -12.37
C ASP A 126 25.84 -6.39 -13.56
N LEU A 127 24.91 -5.43 -13.70
CA LEU A 127 24.94 -4.44 -14.78
C LEU A 127 26.15 -3.51 -14.69
N GLY A 128 26.66 -3.25 -13.49
CA GLY A 128 27.90 -2.48 -13.30
C GLY A 128 29.17 -3.22 -13.75
N GLN A 129 29.12 -4.53 -14.03
CA GLN A 129 30.24 -5.36 -14.50
C GLN A 129 30.12 -5.74 -15.98
N ILE A 130 28.97 -5.50 -16.60
CA ILE A 130 28.71 -5.90 -17.99
C ILE A 130 29.34 -4.90 -18.96
N SER A 131 30.04 -5.40 -20.00
CA SER A 131 30.45 -4.56 -21.12
C SER A 131 29.27 -4.31 -22.07
N PRO A 132 29.16 -3.11 -22.65
CA PRO A 132 28.13 -2.79 -23.65
C PRO A 132 28.04 -3.80 -24.80
N ASP A 133 29.20 -4.24 -25.31
CA ASP A 133 29.29 -5.19 -26.42
C ASP A 133 28.71 -6.57 -26.09
N ALA A 134 28.81 -7.00 -24.82
CA ALA A 134 28.31 -8.32 -24.39
C ALA A 134 26.80 -8.45 -24.50
N VAL A 135 26.07 -7.34 -24.36
CA VAL A 135 24.60 -7.28 -24.39
C VAL A 135 24.05 -6.49 -25.57
N GLY A 136 24.93 -5.99 -26.47
CA GLY A 136 24.52 -5.21 -27.64
C GLY A 136 23.80 -3.90 -27.30
N MET A 137 24.16 -3.25 -26.18
CA MET A 137 23.57 -2.01 -25.71
C MET A 137 24.59 -0.89 -25.61
N SER A 138 24.15 0.37 -25.67
CA SER A 138 25.03 1.49 -25.34
C SER A 138 25.24 1.61 -23.82
N GLN A 139 26.35 2.27 -23.43
CA GLN A 139 26.63 2.50 -22.00
C GLN A 139 25.54 3.37 -21.35
N GLU A 140 25.03 4.37 -22.08
CA GLU A 140 23.95 5.24 -21.59
C GLU A 140 22.67 4.41 -21.26
N LYS A 141 22.39 3.42 -22.09
CA LYS A 141 21.22 2.55 -21.87
C LYS A 141 21.41 1.62 -20.68
N ILE A 142 22.61 1.09 -20.48
CA ILE A 142 22.95 0.31 -19.27
C ILE A 142 22.84 1.21 -18.04
N ASN A 143 23.39 2.43 -18.09
CA ASN A 143 23.29 3.40 -17.00
C ASN A 143 21.83 3.71 -16.66
N SER A 144 20.97 3.86 -17.67
CA SER A 144 19.53 4.09 -17.46
C SER A 144 18.85 2.93 -16.70
N TYR A 145 19.18 1.67 -17.01
CA TYR A 145 18.67 0.53 -16.24
C TYR A 145 19.25 0.47 -14.82
N ILE A 146 20.51 0.80 -14.64
CA ILE A 146 21.12 0.89 -13.29
C ILE A 146 20.42 1.98 -12.48
N ALA A 147 20.16 3.16 -13.06
CA ALA A 147 19.45 4.27 -12.43
C ALA A 147 18.03 3.89 -12.04
N GLU A 148 17.32 3.16 -12.91
CA GLU A 148 16.00 2.64 -12.67
C GLU A 148 15.98 1.67 -11.47
N VAL A 149 16.90 0.71 -11.42
CA VAL A 149 17.00 -0.26 -10.32
C VAL A 149 17.44 0.40 -9.02
N ARG A 150 18.33 1.40 -9.05
CA ARG A 150 18.69 2.20 -7.88
C ARG A 150 17.48 2.98 -7.34
N THR A 151 16.66 3.54 -8.21
CA THR A 151 15.42 4.22 -7.83
C THR A 151 14.40 3.25 -7.22
N LEU A 152 14.26 2.03 -7.79
CA LEU A 152 13.44 0.96 -7.19
C LEU A 152 13.96 0.53 -5.81
N ARG A 153 15.28 0.45 -5.64
CA ARG A 153 15.89 0.15 -4.34
C ARG A 153 15.62 1.27 -3.32
N ALA A 154 15.76 2.52 -3.72
CA ALA A 154 15.43 3.68 -2.88
C ALA A 154 13.94 3.69 -2.49
N TRP A 155 13.04 3.39 -3.42
CA TRP A 155 11.61 3.23 -3.16
C TRP A 155 11.32 2.08 -2.19
N ALA A 156 11.95 0.94 -2.36
CA ALA A 156 11.81 -0.18 -1.44
C ALA A 156 12.31 0.17 -0.03
N TYR A 157 13.48 0.82 0.08
CA TYR A 157 14.01 1.32 1.36
C TYR A 157 13.09 2.38 1.99
N TYR A 158 12.52 3.28 1.21
CA TYR A 158 11.55 4.26 1.71
C TYR A 158 10.35 3.55 2.37
N ASN A 159 9.75 2.57 1.71
CA ASN A 159 8.61 1.83 2.26
C ASN A 159 8.96 1.07 3.56
N ILE A 160 10.09 0.35 3.61
CA ILE A 160 10.49 -0.35 4.85
C ILE A 160 10.87 0.63 5.96
N PHE A 161 11.42 1.78 5.60
CA PHE A 161 11.77 2.84 6.56
C PHE A 161 10.52 3.44 7.23
N GLU A 162 9.43 3.65 6.50
CA GLU A 162 8.15 4.07 7.07
C GLU A 162 7.61 3.12 8.14
N ILE A 163 7.95 1.84 8.06
CA ILE A 163 7.44 0.79 8.95
C ILE A 163 8.36 0.57 10.15
N TRP A 164 9.66 0.38 9.93
CA TRP A 164 10.59 -0.06 10.97
C TRP A 164 11.59 1.01 11.43
N GLY A 165 11.68 2.14 10.75
CA GLY A 165 12.57 3.24 11.14
C GLY A 165 14.03 2.81 11.24
N GLY A 166 14.71 3.26 12.27
CA GLY A 166 16.13 3.01 12.54
C GLY A 166 16.50 1.56 12.93
N ALA A 167 15.51 0.67 13.08
CA ALA A 167 15.80 -0.74 13.33
C ALA A 167 16.33 -1.48 12.07
N LEU A 168 16.30 -0.84 10.89
CA LEU A 168 16.72 -1.43 9.63
C LEU A 168 18.24 -1.44 9.47
N PRO A 169 18.82 -2.54 8.95
CA PRO A 169 20.19 -2.54 8.45
C PRO A 169 20.26 -1.95 7.04
N LEU A 170 21.38 -1.33 6.68
CA LEU A 170 21.68 -1.01 5.29
C LEU A 170 22.37 -2.21 4.63
N ASN A 171 21.71 -2.81 3.65
CA ASN A 171 22.23 -3.93 2.88
C ASN A 171 22.24 -3.57 1.38
N VAL A 172 23.44 -3.26 0.87
CA VAL A 172 23.69 -2.95 -0.54
C VAL A 172 24.68 -3.92 -1.18
N SER A 173 25.16 -4.92 -0.44
CA SER A 173 26.13 -5.91 -0.92
C SER A 173 25.43 -7.15 -1.47
N VAL A 174 26.02 -7.73 -2.53
CA VAL A 174 25.60 -9.01 -3.12
C VAL A 174 26.30 -10.21 -2.53
N SER A 175 27.41 -10.01 -1.81
CA SER A 175 28.23 -11.07 -1.24
C SER A 175 28.73 -10.66 0.14
N SER A 176 27.87 -10.70 1.13
CA SER A 176 28.28 -10.54 2.52
C SER A 176 28.24 -11.89 3.22
N GLU A 177 29.39 -12.41 3.60
CA GLU A 177 29.47 -13.58 4.47
C GLU A 177 28.94 -13.27 5.89
N VAL A 178 28.87 -11.98 6.22
CA VAL A 178 28.34 -11.48 7.48
C VAL A 178 27.01 -10.76 7.20
N PRO A 179 25.91 -11.15 7.85
CA PRO A 179 24.65 -10.44 7.73
C PRO A 179 24.80 -8.95 8.11
N PRO A 180 24.14 -8.04 7.37
CA PRO A 180 24.22 -6.61 7.66
C PRO A 180 23.64 -6.30 9.04
N SER A 181 24.28 -5.40 9.79
CA SER A 181 23.85 -4.96 11.10
C SER A 181 23.18 -3.60 11.07
N ALA A 182 22.22 -3.37 11.97
CA ALA A 182 21.69 -2.03 12.25
C ALA A 182 22.64 -1.25 13.18
N ASP A 183 22.60 0.09 13.11
CA ASP A 183 23.24 0.91 14.14
C ASP A 183 22.48 0.73 15.47
N PRO A 184 23.16 0.50 16.60
CA PRO A 184 22.48 0.37 17.89
C PRO A 184 21.79 1.66 18.36
N ASP A 185 22.20 2.81 17.85
CA ASP A 185 21.53 4.09 18.03
C ASP A 185 20.44 4.24 16.98
N PHE A 186 19.19 4.19 17.41
CA PHE A 186 18.02 4.22 16.52
C PHE A 186 17.93 5.48 15.69
N ASP A 187 18.14 6.66 16.30
CA ASP A 187 18.02 7.93 15.60
C ASP A 187 19.16 8.14 14.60
N LYS A 188 20.36 7.73 14.97
CA LYS A 188 21.52 7.72 14.08
C LYS A 188 21.32 6.76 12.91
N SER A 189 20.70 5.61 13.16
CA SER A 189 20.34 4.68 12.09
C SER A 189 19.28 5.26 11.16
N CYS A 190 18.26 5.94 11.71
CA CYS A 190 17.28 6.69 10.91
C CYS A 190 17.96 7.69 9.97
N LYS A 191 18.90 8.49 10.48
CA LYS A 191 19.65 9.45 9.65
C LYS A 191 20.45 8.76 8.54
N LYS A 192 21.12 7.65 8.84
CA LYS A 192 21.88 6.88 7.82
C LYS A 192 20.98 6.35 6.72
N ILE A 193 19.82 5.82 7.05
CA ILE A 193 18.86 5.29 6.06
C ILE A 193 18.30 6.43 5.22
N TYR A 194 17.93 7.53 5.86
CA TYR A 194 17.46 8.73 5.20
C TYR A 194 18.48 9.24 4.16
N ASP A 195 19.75 9.43 4.59
CA ASP A 195 20.83 9.91 3.74
C ASP A 195 21.15 8.93 2.61
N PHE A 196 21.06 7.62 2.86
CA PHE A 196 21.21 6.59 1.83
C PHE A 196 20.14 6.74 0.74
N ILE A 197 18.86 6.83 1.12
CA ILE A 197 17.76 6.98 0.15
C ILE A 197 17.95 8.27 -0.67
N MET A 198 18.28 9.38 -0.01
CA MET A 198 18.57 10.66 -0.69
C MET A 198 19.70 10.51 -1.71
N THR A 199 20.79 9.85 -1.32
CA THR A 199 21.96 9.62 -2.18
C THR A 199 21.62 8.76 -3.39
N GLU A 200 20.86 7.68 -3.19
CA GLU A 200 20.41 6.81 -4.32
C GLU A 200 19.57 7.58 -5.33
N LEU A 201 18.64 8.40 -4.83
CA LEU A 201 17.75 9.19 -5.69
C LEU A 201 18.50 10.28 -6.45
N ASP A 202 19.41 10.99 -5.81
CA ASP A 202 20.17 12.07 -6.46
C ASP A 202 21.19 11.55 -7.48
N ALA A 203 21.79 10.38 -7.21
CA ALA A 203 22.75 9.78 -8.10
C ALA A 203 22.13 9.05 -9.31
N SER A 204 20.81 8.93 -9.37
CA SER A 204 20.14 8.20 -10.47
C SER A 204 19.23 9.03 -11.35
N VAL A 205 18.77 10.20 -10.92
CA VAL A 205 17.71 10.94 -11.61
C VAL A 205 18.04 11.31 -13.06
N ASP A 206 19.28 11.71 -13.35
CA ASP A 206 19.67 12.23 -14.67
C ASP A 206 19.71 11.15 -15.76
N ASP A 207 19.95 9.89 -15.35
CA ASP A 207 19.97 8.73 -16.26
C ASP A 207 18.58 8.08 -16.46
N LEU A 208 17.56 8.57 -15.76
CA LEU A 208 16.18 8.04 -15.87
C LEU A 208 15.43 8.63 -17.08
N PRO A 209 14.50 7.86 -17.68
CA PRO A 209 13.60 8.38 -18.71
C PRO A 209 12.63 9.41 -18.13
N LYS A 210 12.00 10.21 -19.00
CA LYS A 210 10.84 11.06 -18.71
C LYS A 210 9.58 10.48 -19.34
N ASN A 211 8.43 10.67 -18.69
CA ASN A 211 7.09 10.32 -19.21
C ASN A 211 6.87 8.82 -19.54
N GLU A 212 7.62 7.91 -18.97
CA GLU A 212 7.39 6.46 -19.08
C GLU A 212 6.62 5.94 -17.86
N VAL A 213 5.33 5.68 -18.01
CA VAL A 213 4.42 5.41 -16.87
C VAL A 213 4.71 4.09 -16.18
N ASN A 214 5.04 3.03 -16.92
CA ASN A 214 5.23 1.69 -16.31
C ASN A 214 6.70 1.42 -15.91
N ARG A 215 7.48 2.48 -15.73
CA ARG A 215 8.88 2.41 -15.27
C ARG A 215 9.17 3.53 -14.28
N MET A 216 10.15 3.31 -13.39
CA MET A 216 10.71 4.42 -12.62
C MET A 216 11.29 5.45 -13.57
N ASN A 217 10.78 6.66 -13.48
CA ASN A 217 11.15 7.80 -14.32
C ASN A 217 11.61 8.97 -13.43
N GLN A 218 12.06 10.06 -14.05
CA GLN A 218 12.58 11.20 -13.29
C GLN A 218 11.57 11.77 -12.30
N ALA A 219 10.31 11.92 -12.69
CA ALA A 219 9.27 12.44 -11.79
C ALA A 219 8.98 11.47 -10.63
N ALA A 220 8.89 10.17 -10.88
CA ALA A 220 8.72 9.15 -9.84
C ALA A 220 9.86 9.19 -8.81
N ASN A 221 11.11 9.29 -9.28
CA ASN A 221 12.29 9.46 -8.42
C ASN A 221 12.15 10.72 -7.54
N ARG A 222 11.76 11.83 -8.13
CA ARG A 222 11.61 13.11 -7.38
C ARG A 222 10.41 13.09 -6.42
N ILE A 223 9.35 12.35 -6.70
CA ILE A 223 8.22 12.16 -5.76
C ILE A 223 8.67 11.37 -4.54
N ILE A 224 9.45 10.30 -4.69
CA ILE A 224 10.02 9.57 -3.56
C ILE A 224 10.86 10.52 -2.68
N LYS A 225 11.69 11.36 -3.30
CA LYS A 225 12.46 12.39 -2.58
C LYS A 225 11.54 13.40 -1.87
N ALA A 226 10.49 13.88 -2.52
CA ALA A 226 9.52 14.80 -1.92
C ALA A 226 8.78 14.16 -0.75
N ARG A 227 8.36 12.89 -0.84
CA ARG A 227 7.79 12.13 0.28
C ARG A 227 8.76 12.05 1.46
N LEU A 228 10.05 11.80 1.19
CA LEU A 228 11.07 11.71 2.24
C LEU A 228 11.29 13.07 2.92
N LEU A 229 11.34 14.16 2.17
CA LEU A 229 11.43 15.53 2.68
C LEU A 229 10.19 15.93 3.48
N LEU A 230 8.98 15.65 2.98
CA LEU A 230 7.73 15.95 3.67
C LEU A 230 7.61 15.24 5.03
N ASN A 231 8.13 14.02 5.11
CA ASN A 231 8.06 13.17 6.30
C ASN A 231 9.34 13.21 7.16
N SER A 232 10.32 14.08 6.84
CA SER A 232 11.61 14.15 7.54
C SER A 232 11.49 14.36 9.05
N ASN A 233 10.49 15.15 9.49
CA ASN A 233 10.24 15.36 10.91
C ASN A 233 9.97 14.05 11.68
N ILE A 234 9.17 13.12 11.10
CA ILE A 234 8.89 11.84 11.76
C ILE A 234 10.02 10.81 11.62
N PHE A 235 10.94 11.02 10.67
CA PHE A 235 12.05 10.09 10.40
C PHE A 235 13.32 10.48 11.15
N ILE A 236 13.68 11.76 11.11
CA ILE A 236 14.96 12.27 11.63
C ILE A 236 14.81 13.50 12.55
N GLY A 237 13.57 13.91 12.87
CA GLY A 237 13.31 15.07 13.73
C GLY A 237 13.63 16.43 13.10
N GLU A 238 13.87 16.50 11.80
CA GLU A 238 14.18 17.72 11.05
C GLU A 238 13.03 18.08 10.10
N GLU A 239 12.77 19.37 9.89
CA GLU A 239 11.73 19.84 8.98
C GLU A 239 12.35 20.34 7.68
N HIS A 240 11.96 19.71 6.55
CA HIS A 240 12.41 20.05 5.20
C HIS A 240 11.25 20.47 4.29
N TYR A 241 10.26 21.19 4.85
CA TYR A 241 9.05 21.58 4.09
C TYR A 241 9.34 22.56 2.96
N THR A 242 10.36 23.43 3.09
CA THR A 242 10.76 24.37 2.03
C THR A 242 11.35 23.62 0.85
N GLU A 243 12.28 22.73 1.08
CA GLU A 243 12.91 21.90 0.03
C GLU A 243 11.88 20.98 -0.65
N CYS A 244 10.93 20.46 0.14
CA CYS A 244 9.81 19.69 -0.40
C CYS A 244 8.94 20.54 -1.33
N ALA A 245 8.59 21.77 -0.90
CA ALA A 245 7.77 22.68 -1.71
C ALA A 245 8.45 23.05 -3.03
N ASP A 246 9.74 23.38 -2.98
CA ASP A 246 10.54 23.74 -4.16
C ASP A 246 10.61 22.56 -5.16
N LEU A 247 10.85 21.35 -4.64
CA LEU A 247 10.87 20.15 -5.47
C LEU A 247 9.50 19.83 -6.07
N CYS A 248 8.43 19.95 -5.31
CA CYS A 248 7.07 19.76 -5.82
C CYS A 248 6.74 20.80 -6.92
N GLN A 249 7.16 22.05 -6.73
CA GLN A 249 6.97 23.08 -7.75
C GLN A 249 7.73 22.77 -9.04
N SER A 250 8.97 22.28 -8.95
CA SER A 250 9.75 21.84 -10.11
C SER A 250 9.07 20.70 -10.88
N ILE A 251 8.48 19.72 -10.16
CA ILE A 251 7.73 18.63 -10.81
C ILE A 251 6.50 19.19 -11.53
N ILE A 252 5.75 20.08 -10.89
CA ILE A 252 4.55 20.73 -11.48
C ILE A 252 4.92 21.57 -12.71
N ASN A 253 6.07 22.22 -12.70
CA ASN A 253 6.57 23.02 -13.82
C ASN A 253 7.03 22.17 -15.03
N GLY A 254 7.13 20.86 -14.88
CA GLY A 254 7.50 19.94 -15.97
C GLY A 254 9.00 19.69 -16.09
N ASP A 255 9.83 20.05 -15.11
CA ASP A 255 11.29 19.84 -15.16
C ASP A 255 11.64 18.34 -15.30
N PHE A 256 10.80 17.46 -14.77
CA PHE A 256 10.98 16.01 -14.76
C PHE A 256 9.98 15.23 -15.64
N GLY A 257 9.25 15.91 -16.50
CA GLY A 257 8.20 15.34 -17.36
C GLY A 257 6.93 16.18 -17.32
N ASN A 258 6.08 16.02 -18.33
CA ASN A 258 4.86 16.80 -18.46
C ASN A 258 3.65 16.00 -17.98
N TYR A 259 2.99 16.50 -16.95
CA TYR A 259 1.80 15.88 -16.35
C TYR A 259 0.73 16.93 -16.11
N GLU A 260 -0.53 16.54 -16.10
CA GLU A 260 -1.64 17.46 -15.86
C GLU A 260 -2.76 16.84 -15.02
N ILE A 261 -3.44 17.66 -14.19
CA ILE A 261 -4.60 17.22 -13.41
C ILE A 261 -5.78 17.02 -14.36
N VAL A 262 -6.25 15.79 -14.47
CA VAL A 262 -7.40 15.47 -15.32
C VAL A 262 -8.71 15.94 -14.70
N SER A 263 -9.63 16.42 -15.53
CA SER A 263 -10.96 16.84 -15.11
C SER A 263 -11.89 15.66 -14.79
N ASP A 264 -11.63 14.50 -15.39
CA ASP A 264 -12.34 13.25 -15.12
C ASP A 264 -11.42 12.30 -14.34
N TYR A 265 -11.67 12.18 -13.03
CA TYR A 265 -10.87 11.34 -12.14
C TYR A 265 -10.90 9.86 -12.52
N ARG A 266 -11.94 9.39 -13.25
CA ARG A 266 -12.09 7.99 -13.64
C ARG A 266 -10.95 7.50 -14.52
N LYS A 267 -10.38 8.40 -15.32
CA LYS A 267 -9.22 8.10 -16.18
C LYS A 267 -7.98 7.64 -15.40
N ILE A 268 -7.90 7.96 -14.12
CA ILE A 268 -6.79 7.53 -13.26
C ILE A 268 -6.88 6.04 -12.94
N TYR A 269 -8.09 5.47 -12.99
CA TYR A 269 -8.37 4.11 -12.52
C TYR A 269 -8.97 3.20 -13.59
N ASP A 270 -9.21 3.69 -14.82
CA ASP A 270 -9.80 2.88 -15.89
C ASP A 270 -8.76 1.93 -16.53
N ILE A 271 -9.23 1.08 -17.45
CA ILE A 271 -8.41 0.06 -18.13
C ILE A 271 -7.26 0.67 -18.95
N ASN A 272 -7.31 1.94 -19.29
CA ASN A 272 -6.28 2.64 -20.05
C ASN A 272 -5.52 3.67 -19.19
N ASN A 273 -5.49 3.48 -17.89
CA ASN A 273 -4.91 4.45 -16.96
C ASN A 273 -3.41 4.71 -17.18
N ASN A 274 -2.70 3.81 -17.83
CA ASN A 274 -1.32 4.03 -18.27
C ASN A 274 -1.15 5.12 -19.35
N THR A 275 -2.25 5.57 -19.94
CA THR A 275 -2.25 6.72 -20.88
C THR A 275 -2.77 8.01 -20.23
N CYS A 276 -3.16 7.97 -18.96
CA CYS A 276 -3.68 9.11 -18.23
C CYS A 276 -2.57 10.13 -17.94
N PRO A 277 -2.70 11.40 -18.36
CA PRO A 277 -1.65 12.40 -18.18
C PRO A 277 -1.42 12.81 -16.71
N GLU A 278 -2.29 12.40 -15.77
CA GLU A 278 -2.07 12.62 -14.34
C GLU A 278 -1.22 11.51 -13.71
N VAL A 279 -1.20 10.31 -14.30
CA VAL A 279 -0.44 9.17 -13.79
C VAL A 279 1.03 9.34 -14.13
N ILE A 280 1.88 9.33 -13.12
CA ILE A 280 3.32 9.50 -13.26
C ILE A 280 4.02 8.15 -13.33
N MET A 281 3.62 7.21 -12.46
CA MET A 281 4.13 5.85 -12.46
C MET A 281 3.05 4.90 -11.97
N ALA A 282 2.90 3.77 -12.67
CA ALA A 282 2.04 2.68 -12.31
C ALA A 282 2.74 1.34 -12.48
N PHE A 283 2.47 0.39 -11.58
CA PHE A 283 2.86 -1.01 -11.80
C PHE A 283 1.93 -1.62 -12.84
N ALA A 284 2.52 -2.12 -13.92
CA ALA A 284 1.76 -2.77 -14.97
C ALA A 284 1.19 -4.10 -14.49
N TYR A 285 -0.08 -4.34 -14.77
CA TYR A 285 -0.72 -5.63 -14.53
C TYR A 285 -1.30 -6.19 -15.84
N GLU A 286 -1.19 -7.51 -16.00
CA GLU A 286 -1.79 -8.25 -17.09
C GLU A 286 -2.11 -9.67 -16.61
N ASP A 287 -3.37 -10.09 -16.69
CA ASP A 287 -3.83 -11.39 -16.22
C ASP A 287 -3.02 -12.53 -16.86
N GLY A 288 -2.55 -13.45 -16.03
CA GLY A 288 -1.70 -14.56 -16.43
C GLY A 288 -0.23 -14.21 -16.74
N LYS A 289 0.18 -12.92 -16.67
CA LYS A 289 1.57 -12.51 -16.87
C LYS A 289 2.13 -11.75 -15.67
N MET A 290 1.44 -10.75 -15.21
CA MET A 290 1.80 -9.96 -14.04
C MET A 290 0.58 -9.83 -13.14
N GLU A 291 0.47 -10.77 -12.21
CA GLU A 291 -0.68 -10.87 -11.32
C GLU A 291 -0.45 -10.02 -10.05
N GLY A 292 -1.53 -9.58 -9.43
CA GLY A 292 -1.48 -8.84 -8.17
C GLY A 292 -2.62 -7.84 -8.00
N ALA A 293 -3.18 -7.31 -9.09
CA ALA A 293 -4.27 -6.33 -9.05
C ALA A 293 -5.48 -6.80 -8.23
N TRP A 294 -5.80 -8.08 -8.28
CA TRP A 294 -6.92 -8.67 -7.55
C TRP A 294 -6.78 -8.56 -6.02
N MET A 295 -5.57 -8.51 -5.49
CA MET A 295 -5.33 -8.36 -4.04
C MET A 295 -5.74 -6.99 -3.51
N ARG A 296 -5.78 -5.98 -4.37
CA ARG A 296 -6.22 -4.62 -4.05
C ARG A 296 -7.72 -4.56 -3.76
N ASP A 297 -8.54 -5.24 -4.57
CA ASP A 297 -10.00 -5.09 -4.57
C ASP A 297 -10.71 -6.23 -3.84
N MET A 298 -10.19 -7.45 -3.95
CA MET A 298 -10.81 -8.66 -3.38
C MET A 298 -11.20 -8.55 -1.90
N PRO A 299 -10.37 -7.94 -1.02
CA PRO A 299 -10.74 -7.81 0.38
C PRO A 299 -12.00 -6.97 0.61
N PHE A 300 -12.30 -6.00 -0.26
CA PHE A 300 -13.49 -5.13 -0.16
C PHE A 300 -14.74 -5.75 -0.76
N LEU A 301 -14.59 -6.62 -1.77
CA LEU A 301 -15.70 -7.14 -2.52
C LEU A 301 -16.55 -8.11 -1.69
N PRO A 302 -17.88 -8.14 -1.91
CA PRO A 302 -18.74 -9.15 -1.32
C PRO A 302 -18.32 -10.55 -1.77
N TYR A 303 -18.71 -11.56 -0.99
CA TYR A 303 -18.44 -12.96 -1.30
C TYR A 303 -18.91 -13.34 -2.72
N ASN A 304 -20.10 -12.89 -3.11
CA ASN A 304 -20.69 -13.12 -4.40
C ASN A 304 -20.47 -11.95 -5.39
N ALA A 305 -19.26 -11.40 -5.44
CA ALA A 305 -18.92 -10.26 -6.29
C ALA A 305 -19.24 -10.46 -7.77
N TRP A 306 -19.13 -11.70 -8.25
CA TRP A 306 -19.46 -12.08 -9.63
C TRP A 306 -20.94 -11.84 -9.98
N GLU A 307 -21.87 -12.00 -9.05
CA GLU A 307 -23.29 -11.67 -9.25
C GLU A 307 -23.49 -10.18 -9.44
N TYR A 308 -22.64 -9.37 -8.79
CA TYR A 308 -22.66 -7.92 -8.92
C TYR A 308 -22.19 -7.48 -10.31
N THR A 309 -21.18 -8.12 -10.88
CA THR A 309 -20.62 -7.79 -12.20
C THR A 309 -21.32 -8.47 -13.36
N GLY A 310 -22.26 -9.37 -13.11
CA GLY A 310 -23.11 -10.00 -14.12
C GLY A 310 -22.51 -11.22 -14.83
N GLU A 311 -21.30 -11.68 -14.40
CA GLU A 311 -20.69 -12.87 -15.01
C GLU A 311 -19.56 -13.52 -14.23
N PRO A 312 -19.41 -14.86 -14.43
CA PRO A 312 -18.32 -15.60 -13.86
C PRO A 312 -17.05 -15.57 -14.73
N ILE A 313 -16.69 -14.47 -15.40
CA ILE A 313 -15.47 -14.45 -16.22
C ILE A 313 -14.26 -14.91 -15.39
N THR A 314 -14.31 -14.70 -14.10
CA THR A 314 -13.24 -15.16 -13.23
C THR A 314 -13.72 -15.98 -12.04
N LYS A 315 -15.04 -16.14 -11.80
CA LYS A 315 -15.61 -16.71 -10.57
C LYS A 315 -14.91 -16.17 -9.30
N GLN A 316 -14.51 -14.92 -9.33
CA GLN A 316 -13.78 -14.37 -8.20
C GLN A 316 -14.76 -13.87 -7.16
N ASP A 317 -14.88 -14.69 -6.14
CA ASP A 317 -15.56 -14.31 -4.92
C ASP A 317 -14.70 -13.31 -4.15
N GLY A 318 -15.30 -12.22 -3.69
CA GLY A 318 -14.63 -11.29 -2.79
C GLY A 318 -14.41 -11.92 -1.41
N TRP A 319 -13.42 -11.43 -0.69
CA TRP A 319 -13.16 -11.90 0.68
C TRP A 319 -14.14 -11.32 1.70
N ASN A 320 -14.81 -10.23 1.36
CA ASN A 320 -15.78 -9.55 2.22
C ASN A 320 -15.24 -9.17 3.61
N CYS A 321 -13.93 -8.94 3.71
CA CYS A 321 -13.23 -8.74 4.98
C CYS A 321 -12.89 -7.29 5.28
N VAL A 322 -12.88 -6.42 4.28
CA VAL A 322 -12.48 -5.02 4.42
C VAL A 322 -13.66 -4.09 4.17
N CYS A 323 -13.75 -3.06 4.98
CA CYS A 323 -14.74 -2.01 4.87
C CYS A 323 -14.17 -0.70 5.40
N LEU A 324 -14.89 0.39 5.16
CA LEU A 324 -14.55 1.66 5.76
C LEU A 324 -14.80 1.65 7.27
N ALA A 325 -13.99 2.39 8.02
CA ALA A 325 -14.29 2.70 9.41
C ALA A 325 -15.64 3.40 9.49
N PRO A 326 -16.51 3.00 10.46
CA PRO A 326 -17.88 3.47 10.52
C PRO A 326 -17.98 4.97 10.77
N SER A 327 -19.00 5.59 10.18
CA SER A 327 -19.34 6.98 10.42
C SER A 327 -20.28 7.18 11.60
N PHE A 328 -20.98 6.12 12.02
CA PHE A 328 -21.96 6.16 13.10
C PHE A 328 -21.53 5.25 14.26
N ASP A 329 -21.77 5.71 15.47
CA ASP A 329 -21.63 4.89 16.66
C ASP A 329 -22.81 3.89 16.81
N ASN A 330 -22.76 3.06 17.83
CA ASN A 330 -23.79 2.08 18.14
C ASN A 330 -24.89 2.60 19.07
N SER A 331 -25.00 3.92 19.25
CA SER A 331 -26.00 4.52 20.16
C SER A 331 -27.41 4.50 19.61
N GLY A 332 -27.59 4.18 18.32
CA GLY A 332 -28.88 4.14 17.65
C GLY A 332 -29.30 2.76 17.17
N THR A 333 -30.51 2.68 16.64
CA THR A 333 -31.05 1.45 16.06
C THR A 333 -30.54 1.27 14.65
N VAL A 334 -29.92 0.11 14.37
CA VAL A 334 -29.55 -0.27 13.02
C VAL A 334 -30.72 -0.95 12.35
N LEU A 335 -31.14 -0.41 11.23
CA LEU A 335 -32.25 -0.99 10.48
C LEU A 335 -31.78 -2.09 9.53
N PRO A 336 -32.55 -3.19 9.37
CA PRO A 336 -32.27 -4.23 8.38
C PRO A 336 -32.19 -3.72 6.94
N THR A 337 -32.80 -2.56 6.68
CA THR A 337 -32.81 -1.86 5.38
C THR A 337 -31.53 -1.07 5.09
N GLY A 338 -30.49 -1.21 5.93
CA GLY A 338 -29.21 -0.55 5.73
C GLY A 338 -29.16 0.88 6.26
N GLY A 339 -30.18 1.32 6.95
CA GLY A 339 -30.19 2.61 7.63
C GLY A 339 -29.46 2.53 8.96
N SER A 340 -28.88 3.65 9.36
CA SER A 340 -28.38 3.92 10.72
C SER A 340 -29.22 5.00 11.38
N GLU A 341 -30.54 4.96 11.11
CA GLU A 341 -31.50 5.90 11.71
C GLU A 341 -31.43 5.83 13.23
N GLY A 342 -31.30 6.99 13.86
CA GLY A 342 -31.11 7.10 15.29
C GLY A 342 -29.68 6.90 15.77
N ALA A 343 -28.77 6.40 14.92
CA ALA A 343 -27.36 6.31 15.26
C ALA A 343 -26.71 7.69 15.20
N LYS A 344 -25.79 7.94 16.13
CA LYS A 344 -25.07 9.20 16.21
C LYS A 344 -23.86 9.17 15.30
N CYS A 345 -23.80 10.12 14.39
CA CYS A 345 -22.63 10.29 13.53
C CYS A 345 -21.42 10.74 14.34
N PHE A 346 -20.24 10.16 14.10
CA PHE A 346 -18.99 10.57 14.76
C PHE A 346 -18.56 12.01 14.42
N LEU A 347 -19.20 12.65 13.43
CA LEU A 347 -19.00 14.05 13.11
C LEU A 347 -20.01 14.99 13.77
N ASP A 348 -21.00 14.45 14.48
CA ASP A 348 -21.95 15.22 15.28
C ASP A 348 -21.41 15.42 16.71
N ALA A 349 -21.91 16.41 17.42
CA ALA A 349 -21.52 16.60 18.83
C ALA A 349 -21.94 15.36 19.68
N PRO A 350 -21.09 14.86 20.57
CA PRO A 350 -19.78 15.34 20.98
C PRO A 350 -18.59 14.75 20.19
N TYR A 351 -18.78 14.13 19.04
CA TYR A 351 -17.75 13.42 18.28
C TYR A 351 -17.18 14.19 17.07
N ASN A 352 -17.64 15.44 16.87
CA ASN A 352 -17.32 16.24 15.69
C ASN A 352 -15.82 16.58 15.49
N ASP A 353 -15.00 16.40 16.52
CA ASP A 353 -13.55 16.58 16.49
C ASP A 353 -12.77 15.27 16.26
N LYS A 354 -13.44 14.13 16.05
CA LYS A 354 -12.79 12.83 15.89
C LYS A 354 -12.44 12.54 14.43
N LEU A 355 -11.35 11.80 14.25
CA LEU A 355 -10.94 11.23 12.95
C LEU A 355 -11.85 10.05 12.57
N GLY A 356 -11.64 9.51 11.37
CA GLY A 356 -12.51 8.45 10.84
C GLY A 356 -13.79 9.01 10.25
N ALA A 357 -14.91 8.34 10.46
CA ALA A 357 -16.22 8.69 9.90
C ALA A 357 -16.19 8.85 8.36
N VAL A 358 -15.52 7.92 7.68
CA VAL A 358 -15.03 8.09 6.32
C VAL A 358 -16.11 8.48 5.33
N TYR A 359 -17.22 7.73 5.31
CA TYR A 359 -18.29 7.96 4.36
C TYR A 359 -18.94 9.35 4.55
N GLU A 360 -19.20 9.76 5.79
CA GLU A 360 -19.88 11.04 6.09
C GLU A 360 -18.98 12.27 5.95
N ARG A 361 -17.66 12.08 5.80
CA ARG A 361 -16.75 13.19 5.49
C ARG A 361 -16.84 13.65 4.04
N PHE A 362 -17.32 12.80 3.13
CA PHE A 362 -17.59 13.22 1.76
C PHE A 362 -18.88 14.04 1.71
N SER A 363 -18.84 15.16 0.98
CA SER A 363 -20.03 15.95 0.70
C SER A 363 -21.06 15.12 -0.08
N ASP A 364 -22.34 15.29 0.19
CA ASP A 364 -23.41 14.63 -0.59
C ASP A 364 -23.44 15.07 -2.06
N LYS A 365 -22.77 16.18 -2.38
CA LYS A 365 -22.59 16.70 -3.74
C LYS A 365 -21.37 16.11 -4.45
N ASP A 366 -20.48 15.46 -3.71
CA ASP A 366 -19.29 14.80 -4.28
C ASP A 366 -19.72 13.58 -5.09
N ILE A 367 -19.36 13.54 -6.37
CA ILE A 367 -19.74 12.44 -7.26
C ILE A 367 -19.18 11.09 -6.81
N ARG A 368 -18.09 11.08 -6.03
CA ARG A 368 -17.51 9.85 -5.48
C ARG A 368 -18.38 9.22 -4.39
N LYS A 369 -19.16 10.02 -3.63
CA LYS A 369 -20.02 9.52 -2.53
C LYS A 369 -21.16 8.64 -3.02
N LYS A 370 -21.48 8.68 -4.30
CA LYS A 370 -22.53 7.84 -4.91
C LYS A 370 -22.16 6.36 -4.85
N ASN A 371 -23.18 5.51 -4.83
CA ASN A 371 -22.99 4.10 -5.02
C ASN A 371 -22.32 3.82 -6.38
N TYR A 372 -21.38 2.91 -6.37
CA TYR A 372 -20.68 2.50 -7.57
C TYR A 372 -21.65 1.90 -8.59
N THR A 373 -21.51 2.32 -9.82
CA THR A 373 -22.19 1.76 -11.00
C THR A 373 -21.22 1.71 -12.17
N CYS A 374 -21.39 0.73 -13.04
CA CYS A 374 -20.68 0.63 -14.31
C CYS A 374 -21.67 0.15 -15.37
N ASP A 375 -21.66 0.63 -16.59
CA ASP A 375 -22.53 0.19 -17.68
C ASP A 375 -21.82 -0.80 -18.62
N ASP A 376 -22.58 -1.32 -19.61
CA ASP A 376 -22.08 -2.28 -20.60
C ASP A 376 -20.98 -1.72 -21.51
N SER A 377 -20.82 -0.41 -21.53
CA SER A 377 -19.75 0.29 -22.25
C SER A 377 -18.52 0.56 -21.39
N GLY A 378 -18.55 0.18 -20.10
CA GLY A 378 -17.46 0.41 -19.16
C GLY A 378 -17.43 1.80 -18.54
N ASN A 379 -18.48 2.62 -18.71
CA ASN A 379 -18.58 3.88 -17.99
C ASN A 379 -18.97 3.62 -16.54
N PHE A 380 -18.15 4.04 -15.61
CA PHE A 380 -18.39 3.85 -14.19
C PHE A 380 -18.50 5.18 -13.44
N SER A 381 -19.16 5.16 -12.29
CA SER A 381 -19.30 6.32 -11.41
C SER A 381 -19.55 5.89 -9.97
N GLY A 382 -19.31 6.82 -9.03
CA GLY A 382 -19.35 6.50 -7.61
C GLY A 382 -18.16 5.66 -7.18
N MET A 383 -18.01 5.49 -5.88
CA MET A 383 -16.87 4.72 -5.32
C MET A 383 -17.27 3.91 -4.09
N PHE A 384 -18.53 3.92 -3.70
CA PHE A 384 -18.98 3.23 -2.50
C PHE A 384 -20.10 2.24 -2.78
N LEU A 385 -20.22 1.23 -1.92
CA LEU A 385 -21.44 0.43 -1.81
C LEU A 385 -22.02 0.65 -0.41
N LYS A 386 -23.15 1.34 -0.34
CA LYS A 386 -23.92 1.60 0.88
C LYS A 386 -25.41 1.46 0.60
N GLY A 387 -26.15 0.91 1.52
CA GLY A 387 -27.57 0.62 1.32
C GLY A 387 -27.79 -0.63 0.46
N ALA A 388 -28.92 -0.68 -0.23
CA ALA A 388 -29.27 -1.83 -1.07
C ALA A 388 -28.31 -1.99 -2.25
N VAL A 389 -27.75 -3.19 -2.40
CA VAL A 389 -26.87 -3.54 -3.49
C VAL A 389 -27.68 -4.26 -4.56
N LYS A 390 -27.61 -3.74 -5.77
CA LYS A 390 -28.32 -4.31 -6.91
C LYS A 390 -27.32 -4.84 -7.93
N ALA A 391 -27.73 -5.88 -8.64
CA ALA A 391 -26.99 -6.32 -9.81
C ALA A 391 -26.77 -5.10 -10.72
N ASN A 392 -25.51 -4.88 -11.07
CA ASN A 392 -25.13 -3.65 -11.77
C ASN A 392 -25.67 -3.62 -13.21
N TYR A 393 -26.17 -4.75 -13.70
CA TYR A 393 -26.42 -4.98 -15.12
C TYR A 393 -27.80 -5.52 -15.38
N GLY A 394 -28.62 -4.64 -15.87
CA GLY A 394 -29.82 -4.96 -16.64
C GLY A 394 -31.03 -5.48 -15.88
N THR A 395 -30.89 -6.24 -14.83
CA THR A 395 -32.04 -6.78 -14.09
C THR A 395 -32.51 -5.85 -12.98
N GLY A 396 -31.60 -5.06 -12.39
CA GLY A 396 -31.92 -4.22 -11.23
C GLY A 396 -32.37 -5.03 -10.02
N GLU A 397 -32.21 -6.35 -10.03
CA GLU A 397 -32.56 -7.22 -8.93
C GLU A 397 -31.63 -6.97 -7.74
N SER A 398 -32.18 -7.09 -6.52
CA SER A 398 -31.40 -7.02 -5.32
C SER A 398 -30.49 -8.22 -5.20
N LEU A 399 -29.19 -8.00 -4.99
CA LEU A 399 -28.28 -9.08 -4.64
C LEU A 399 -28.67 -9.68 -3.29
N LYS A 400 -28.43 -10.96 -3.14
CA LYS A 400 -28.70 -11.68 -1.91
C LYS A 400 -27.45 -11.75 -1.05
N ALA A 401 -27.63 -11.57 0.23
CA ALA A 401 -26.58 -11.79 1.20
C ALA A 401 -26.36 -13.28 1.38
N ASP A 402 -25.13 -13.66 1.70
CA ASP A 402 -24.70 -15.01 1.97
C ASP A 402 -24.48 -15.26 3.46
N ALA A 403 -24.26 -16.51 3.85
CA ALA A 403 -23.85 -16.99 5.17
C ALA A 403 -24.81 -16.59 6.30
N ASP A 404 -24.41 -15.61 7.10
CA ASP A 404 -25.16 -15.20 8.30
C ASP A 404 -26.49 -14.51 7.99
N ARG A 405 -26.69 -14.07 6.75
CA ARG A 405 -27.94 -13.43 6.28
C ARG A 405 -28.48 -14.08 5.00
N ASP A 406 -28.19 -15.33 4.79
CA ASP A 406 -28.51 -16.09 3.58
C ASP A 406 -29.95 -15.89 3.10
N GLY A 407 -30.08 -15.57 1.81
CA GLY A 407 -31.34 -15.34 1.12
C GLY A 407 -32.00 -13.97 1.38
N GLN A 408 -31.46 -13.12 2.25
CA GLN A 408 -31.94 -11.75 2.44
C GLN A 408 -31.28 -10.81 1.41
N ASP A 409 -31.93 -9.67 1.16
CA ASP A 409 -31.33 -8.64 0.31
C ASP A 409 -30.04 -8.13 0.94
N LEU A 410 -29.00 -7.98 0.12
CA LEU A 410 -27.72 -7.42 0.54
C LEU A 410 -27.85 -5.90 0.68
N VAL A 411 -27.74 -5.44 1.91
CA VAL A 411 -27.88 -4.02 2.26
C VAL A 411 -26.73 -3.62 3.16
N TYR A 412 -25.77 -2.88 2.63
CA TYR A 412 -24.61 -2.42 3.40
C TYR A 412 -24.96 -1.32 4.39
N VAL A 413 -24.56 -1.53 5.64
CA VAL A 413 -24.81 -0.63 6.77
C VAL A 413 -23.49 0.05 7.17
N ASP A 414 -23.53 1.38 7.39
CA ASP A 414 -22.36 2.15 7.84
C ASP A 414 -22.07 1.96 9.34
N GLN A 415 -22.00 0.69 9.74
CA GLN A 415 -21.62 0.23 11.08
C GLN A 415 -20.97 -1.15 10.99
N LEU A 416 -20.21 -1.52 11.99
CA LEU A 416 -19.58 -2.85 12.07
C LEU A 416 -20.20 -3.65 13.21
N GLY A 417 -20.65 -4.86 12.90
CA GLY A 417 -21.23 -5.73 13.91
C GLY A 417 -22.26 -6.69 13.34
N THR A 418 -23.00 -7.31 14.24
CA THR A 418 -24.12 -8.20 13.97
C THR A 418 -25.42 -7.44 14.12
N PHE A 419 -26.26 -7.39 13.10
CA PHE A 419 -27.52 -6.64 13.08
C PHE A 419 -28.75 -7.54 13.17
N GLN A 420 -28.55 -8.86 13.17
CA GLN A 420 -29.58 -9.85 13.43
C GLN A 420 -29.31 -10.57 14.73
N ASN A 421 -30.35 -10.66 15.55
CA ASN A 421 -30.31 -11.47 16.75
C ASN A 421 -30.46 -12.96 16.36
N LYS A 422 -29.35 -13.64 16.07
CA LYS A 422 -29.31 -15.10 15.88
C LYS A 422 -28.93 -15.83 17.18
N GLY A 423 -29.58 -15.49 18.28
CA GLY A 423 -29.29 -16.11 19.58
C GLY A 423 -28.03 -15.58 20.26
N ARG A 424 -27.58 -14.41 19.90
CA ARG A 424 -26.46 -13.68 20.52
C ARG A 424 -27.01 -12.46 21.25
N ASP A 425 -26.42 -12.14 22.38
CA ASP A 425 -26.81 -10.95 23.13
C ASP A 425 -26.45 -9.69 22.30
N LEU A 426 -27.38 -8.75 22.23
CA LEU A 426 -27.19 -7.47 21.53
C LEU A 426 -25.97 -6.70 22.04
N GLU A 427 -25.55 -6.89 23.28
CA GLU A 427 -24.36 -6.27 23.88
C GLU A 427 -23.02 -6.79 23.29
N THR A 428 -23.03 -7.99 22.65
CA THR A 428 -21.85 -8.55 21.98
C THR A 428 -21.78 -8.21 20.51
N VAL A 429 -22.72 -7.43 20.02
CA VAL A 429 -23.08 -7.30 18.60
C VAL A 429 -22.18 -6.37 17.82
N MET A 430 -21.58 -5.38 18.47
CA MET A 430 -20.84 -4.32 17.78
C MET A 430 -19.33 -4.58 17.83
N SER A 431 -18.92 -5.72 17.31
CA SER A 431 -17.53 -6.10 17.22
C SER A 431 -17.17 -6.46 15.77
N PRO A 432 -16.03 -6.02 15.28
CA PRO A 432 -15.52 -6.41 13.97
C PRO A 432 -15.23 -7.90 13.84
N ARG A 433 -15.00 -8.59 14.95
CA ARG A 433 -14.88 -10.04 15.00
C ARG A 433 -16.20 -10.74 14.68
N TRP A 434 -17.31 -10.08 14.93
CA TRP A 434 -18.65 -10.62 14.77
C TRP A 434 -19.46 -9.88 13.68
N GLY A 435 -18.78 -9.31 12.70
CA GLY A 435 -19.45 -8.65 11.58
C GLY A 435 -20.37 -9.61 10.82
N GLU A 436 -21.37 -9.06 10.18
CA GLU A 436 -22.22 -9.75 9.21
C GLU A 436 -21.77 -9.44 7.79
N THR A 437 -22.22 -10.21 6.80
CA THR A 437 -21.95 -10.01 5.37
C THR A 437 -22.13 -8.56 4.94
N ASN A 438 -23.16 -7.90 5.46
CA ASN A 438 -23.56 -6.53 5.10
C ASN A 438 -22.98 -5.44 6.01
N SER A 439 -22.12 -5.76 6.98
CA SER A 439 -21.55 -4.72 7.84
C SER A 439 -20.44 -3.93 7.18
N GLY A 440 -20.49 -2.61 7.32
CA GLY A 440 -19.55 -1.62 6.82
C GLY A 440 -19.74 -1.25 5.34
N VAL A 441 -19.47 -0.01 5.02
CA VAL A 441 -19.46 0.50 3.63
C VAL A 441 -18.27 -0.07 2.88
N ARG A 442 -18.47 -0.44 1.62
CA ARG A 442 -17.40 -0.93 0.74
C ARG A 442 -16.85 0.19 -0.12
N LEU A 443 -15.56 0.09 -0.43
CA LEU A 443 -14.86 0.97 -1.34
C LEU A 443 -14.61 0.24 -2.67
N ILE A 444 -15.01 0.85 -3.76
CA ILE A 444 -14.70 0.41 -5.13
C ILE A 444 -13.90 1.54 -5.79
N LYS A 445 -12.60 1.51 -5.63
CA LYS A 445 -11.72 2.55 -6.16
C LYS A 445 -11.39 2.33 -7.63
N TYR A 446 -11.02 1.11 -7.97
CA TYR A 446 -10.80 0.65 -9.33
C TYR A 446 -12.06 -0.02 -9.86
N PRO A 447 -12.44 0.20 -11.12
CA PRO A 447 -13.71 -0.29 -11.60
C PRO A 447 -13.76 -1.82 -11.71
N LEU A 448 -14.88 -2.36 -11.29
CA LEU A 448 -15.28 -3.72 -11.57
C LEU A 448 -16.08 -3.69 -12.87
N TYR A 449 -15.46 -4.06 -13.96
CA TYR A 449 -16.10 -4.03 -15.26
C TYR A 449 -17.11 -5.15 -15.42
N HIS A 450 -18.19 -4.85 -16.13
CA HIS A 450 -19.14 -5.83 -16.59
C HIS A 450 -18.55 -6.71 -17.69
N ALA A 451 -18.92 -7.98 -17.70
CA ALA A 451 -18.47 -8.93 -18.69
C ALA A 451 -18.74 -8.51 -20.14
N ALA A 452 -19.86 -7.81 -20.38
CA ALA A 452 -20.19 -7.30 -21.70
C ALA A 452 -19.15 -6.32 -22.26
N THR A 453 -18.35 -5.68 -21.39
CA THR A 453 -17.28 -4.76 -21.81
C THR A 453 -16.11 -5.49 -22.46
N GLY A 454 -15.92 -6.77 -22.16
CA GLY A 454 -14.73 -7.52 -22.51
C GLY A 454 -13.46 -7.09 -21.76
N TYR A 455 -13.56 -6.16 -20.81
CA TYR A 455 -12.42 -5.69 -20.00
C TYR A 455 -12.21 -6.60 -18.78
N ASN A 456 -10.95 -6.92 -18.53
CA ASN A 456 -10.56 -7.63 -17.32
C ASN A 456 -10.04 -6.61 -16.29
N PHE A 457 -10.67 -6.51 -15.11
CA PHE A 457 -10.21 -5.58 -14.07
C PHE A 457 -8.79 -5.88 -13.55
N LYS A 458 -8.29 -7.09 -13.77
CA LYS A 458 -6.92 -7.48 -13.43
C LYS A 458 -5.87 -6.85 -14.34
N ASP A 459 -6.27 -6.32 -15.49
CA ASP A 459 -5.38 -5.65 -16.43
C ASP A 459 -5.26 -4.13 -16.14
N ILE A 460 -5.92 -3.65 -15.10
CA ILE A 460 -5.80 -2.23 -14.70
C ILE A 460 -4.51 -2.03 -13.91
N ASP A 461 -3.66 -1.14 -14.37
CA ASP A 461 -2.39 -0.85 -13.72
C ASP A 461 -2.58 -0.23 -12.32
N GLU A 462 -1.73 -0.61 -11.37
CA GLU A 462 -1.73 -0.04 -10.03
C GLU A 462 -0.99 1.29 -9.98
N VAL A 463 -1.72 2.37 -9.78
CA VAL A 463 -1.14 3.72 -9.71
C VAL A 463 -0.31 3.89 -8.44
N GLU A 464 0.99 4.07 -8.59
CA GLU A 464 1.91 4.35 -7.49
C GLU A 464 2.09 5.86 -7.26
N PHE A 465 2.27 6.62 -8.32
CA PHE A 465 2.48 8.07 -8.26
C PHE A 465 1.61 8.80 -9.28
N ARG A 466 0.97 9.88 -8.83
CA ARG A 466 0.17 10.78 -9.68
C ARG A 466 0.32 12.24 -9.28
N LEU A 467 0.12 13.15 -10.22
CA LEU A 467 0.38 14.58 -10.04
C LEU A 467 -0.41 15.21 -8.87
N SER A 468 -1.62 14.74 -8.59
CA SER A 468 -2.41 15.23 -7.45
C SER A 468 -1.66 15.08 -6.12
N GLU A 469 -0.84 14.04 -5.96
CA GLU A 469 -0.03 13.89 -4.76
C GLU A 469 1.01 15.00 -4.63
N VAL A 470 1.66 15.35 -5.72
CA VAL A 470 2.64 16.44 -5.75
C VAL A 470 1.98 17.78 -5.39
N VAL A 471 0.78 18.03 -5.94
CA VAL A 471 -0.02 19.22 -5.62
C VAL A 471 -0.40 19.26 -4.14
N PHE A 472 -0.77 18.12 -3.56
CA PHE A 472 -1.12 18.01 -2.14
C PHE A 472 0.09 18.16 -1.22
N MET A 473 1.26 17.63 -1.59
CA MET A 473 2.51 17.86 -0.85
C MET A 473 2.87 19.34 -0.84
N LEU A 474 2.79 20.01 -1.98
CA LEU A 474 3.02 21.46 -2.07
C LEU A 474 2.00 22.24 -1.23
N ALA A 475 0.72 21.86 -1.27
CA ALA A 475 -0.33 22.50 -0.49
C ALA A 475 -0.07 22.38 1.01
N GLU A 476 0.28 21.19 1.48
CA GLU A 476 0.62 20.97 2.89
C GLU A 476 1.84 21.81 3.31
N CYS A 477 2.90 21.82 2.51
CA CYS A 477 4.09 22.63 2.80
C CYS A 477 3.75 24.13 2.92
N LYS A 478 2.90 24.67 2.01
CA LYS A 478 2.43 26.05 2.10
C LYS A 478 1.63 26.32 3.39
N MET A 479 0.70 25.42 3.74
CA MET A 479 -0.10 25.55 4.95
C MET A 479 0.77 25.49 6.22
N ARG A 480 1.78 24.64 6.27
CA ARG A 480 2.75 24.58 7.37
C ARG A 480 3.62 25.84 7.46
N ALA A 481 3.89 26.49 6.35
CA ALA A 481 4.55 27.81 6.31
C ALA A 481 3.61 28.98 6.63
N GLY A 482 2.32 28.73 6.96
CA GLY A 482 1.33 29.74 7.30
C GLY A 482 0.50 30.27 6.12
N ASP A 483 0.77 29.87 4.89
CA ASP A 483 -0.03 30.19 3.70
C ASP A 483 -1.23 29.23 3.56
N LEU A 484 -2.19 29.36 4.50
CA LEU A 484 -3.39 28.52 4.52
C LEU A 484 -4.23 28.68 3.25
N ASN A 485 -4.32 29.91 2.73
CA ASN A 485 -5.11 30.17 1.52
C ASN A 485 -4.45 29.60 0.26
N GLY A 486 -3.15 29.76 0.10
CA GLY A 486 -2.41 29.15 -1.02
C GLY A 486 -2.52 27.62 -1.01
N GLY A 487 -2.43 26.99 0.17
CA GLY A 487 -2.65 25.56 0.31
C GLY A 487 -4.09 25.15 -0.05
N LYS A 488 -5.11 25.87 0.43
CA LYS A 488 -6.53 25.66 0.07
C LYS A 488 -6.74 25.71 -1.46
N GLU A 489 -6.19 26.71 -2.13
CA GLU A 489 -6.39 26.87 -3.58
C GLU A 489 -5.74 25.72 -4.37
N LEU A 490 -4.59 25.25 -3.94
CA LEU A 490 -3.94 24.05 -4.55
C LEU A 490 -4.82 22.80 -4.39
N VAL A 491 -5.31 22.51 -3.19
CA VAL A 491 -6.21 21.38 -2.95
C VAL A 491 -7.49 21.55 -3.78
N ASN A 492 -8.05 22.74 -3.84
CA ASN A 492 -9.24 23.06 -4.61
C ASN A 492 -9.04 22.88 -6.12
N SER A 493 -7.83 23.08 -6.64
CA SER A 493 -7.52 22.83 -8.04
C SER A 493 -7.76 21.36 -8.44
N VAL A 494 -7.59 20.44 -7.49
CA VAL A 494 -7.86 19.01 -7.66
C VAL A 494 -9.33 18.70 -7.32
N ARG A 495 -9.83 19.19 -6.19
CA ARG A 495 -11.18 18.89 -5.68
C ARG A 495 -12.29 19.27 -6.65
N LYS A 496 -12.15 20.34 -7.41
CA LYS A 496 -13.20 20.86 -8.29
C LYS A 496 -13.77 19.83 -9.26
N ARG A 497 -12.99 18.82 -9.65
CA ARG A 497 -13.41 17.76 -10.58
C ARG A 497 -14.51 16.84 -10.03
N TYR A 498 -14.71 16.84 -8.73
CA TYR A 498 -15.70 16.00 -8.06
C TYR A 498 -17.07 16.66 -7.90
N PHE A 499 -17.23 17.88 -8.36
CA PHE A 499 -18.46 18.66 -8.20
C PHE A 499 -18.96 19.19 -9.52
N SER A 500 -20.29 19.31 -9.67
CA SER A 500 -20.85 20.08 -10.78
C SER A 500 -20.43 21.56 -10.68
N GLY A 501 -20.47 22.30 -11.78
CA GLY A 501 -20.10 23.71 -11.76
C GLY A 501 -20.97 24.55 -10.79
N ALA A 502 -22.25 24.22 -10.64
CA ALA A 502 -23.14 24.88 -9.69
C ALA A 502 -22.78 24.55 -8.24
N ASP A 503 -22.51 23.27 -7.94
CA ASP A 503 -22.11 22.82 -6.61
C ASP A 503 -20.76 23.37 -6.21
N TRP A 504 -19.83 23.45 -7.15
CA TRP A 504 -18.48 23.95 -6.90
C TRP A 504 -18.47 25.40 -6.35
N ASN A 505 -19.42 26.22 -6.79
CA ASN A 505 -19.53 27.61 -6.30
C ASN A 505 -19.72 27.71 -4.78
N THR A 506 -20.29 26.68 -4.17
CA THR A 506 -20.44 26.60 -2.71
C THR A 506 -19.40 25.72 -2.07
N GLU A 507 -19.02 24.59 -2.68
CA GLU A 507 -18.12 23.60 -2.11
C GLU A 507 -16.65 24.06 -2.02
N LYS A 508 -16.22 24.98 -2.88
CA LYS A 508 -14.86 25.56 -2.82
C LYS A 508 -14.58 26.31 -1.51
N ASP A 509 -15.60 26.87 -0.88
CA ASP A 509 -15.51 27.63 0.37
C ASP A 509 -16.16 26.90 1.57
N ASN A 510 -16.52 25.62 1.36
CA ASN A 510 -17.05 24.74 2.39
C ASN A 510 -15.94 23.79 2.88
N PRO A 511 -15.47 23.91 4.13
CA PRO A 511 -14.45 23.00 4.65
C PRO A 511 -14.99 21.58 4.86
N GLY A 512 -16.31 21.37 4.81
CA GLY A 512 -16.94 20.09 5.00
C GLY A 512 -17.38 19.80 6.43
N ARG A 513 -18.16 18.72 6.57
CA ARG A 513 -18.73 18.31 7.86
C ARG A 513 -17.60 18.02 8.89
N GLY A 514 -17.73 18.60 10.07
CA GLY A 514 -16.77 18.46 11.15
C GLY A 514 -15.63 19.50 11.14
N PHE A 515 -15.62 20.43 10.18
CA PHE A 515 -14.59 21.48 10.09
C PHE A 515 -15.21 22.87 10.06
N SER A 516 -14.53 23.82 10.71
CA SER A 516 -14.91 25.24 10.72
C SER A 516 -13.92 26.13 9.95
N SER A 517 -12.77 25.60 9.56
CA SER A 517 -11.66 26.30 8.91
C SER A 517 -10.91 25.41 7.93
N PHE A 518 -10.14 26.06 7.05
CA PHE A 518 -9.18 25.39 6.15
C PHE A 518 -7.80 25.40 6.79
N ASP A 519 -7.60 24.55 7.80
CA ASP A 519 -6.37 24.40 8.55
C ASP A 519 -5.67 23.06 8.26
N LEU A 520 -4.66 22.70 9.04
CA LEU A 520 -3.94 21.45 8.88
C LEU A 520 -4.81 20.21 9.17
N ASP A 521 -5.79 20.28 10.06
CA ASP A 521 -6.72 19.16 10.29
C ASP A 521 -7.63 18.96 9.08
N TRP A 522 -8.07 20.04 8.42
CA TRP A 522 -8.73 19.97 7.14
C TRP A 522 -7.82 19.37 6.06
N MET A 523 -6.54 19.78 6.00
CA MET A 523 -5.58 19.21 5.02
C MET A 523 -5.44 17.70 5.20
N LEU A 524 -5.30 17.22 6.43
CA LEU A 524 -5.25 15.79 6.74
C LEU A 524 -6.51 15.04 6.28
N ASN A 525 -7.69 15.67 6.43
CA ASN A 525 -8.93 15.12 5.90
C ASN A 525 -8.94 15.07 4.36
N GLN A 526 -8.41 16.09 3.69
CA GLN A 526 -8.32 16.10 2.22
C GLN A 526 -7.37 15.01 1.70
N TRP A 527 -6.23 14.79 2.37
CA TRP A 527 -5.37 13.63 2.10
C TRP A 527 -6.16 12.33 2.18
N GLY A 528 -6.94 12.15 3.24
CA GLY A 528 -7.74 10.95 3.45
C GLY A 528 -8.87 10.75 2.44
N GLN A 529 -9.44 11.82 1.88
CA GLN A 529 -10.49 11.73 0.85
C GLN A 529 -9.91 11.49 -0.55
N GLU A 530 -8.83 12.18 -0.89
CA GLU A 530 -8.22 12.08 -2.22
C GLU A 530 -7.56 10.73 -2.44
N PHE A 531 -6.84 10.23 -1.41
CA PHE A 531 -6.05 9.01 -1.51
C PHE A 531 -6.64 7.83 -0.72
N LEU A 532 -7.96 7.84 -0.50
CA LEU A 532 -8.65 6.74 0.18
C LEU A 532 -8.43 5.42 -0.57
N GLY A 533 -7.81 4.46 0.11
CA GLY A 533 -7.54 3.15 -0.44
C GLY A 533 -6.44 3.11 -1.51
N GLU A 534 -5.62 4.15 -1.62
CA GLU A 534 -4.45 4.16 -2.48
C GLU A 534 -3.20 4.69 -1.77
N GLY A 535 -2.04 4.35 -2.32
CA GLY A 535 -0.77 4.95 -1.94
C GLY A 535 -0.16 4.46 -0.64
N ARG A 536 -0.79 3.51 0.07
CA ARG A 536 -0.22 2.88 1.27
C ARG A 536 0.39 3.89 2.24
N ARG A 537 -0.38 4.89 2.67
CA ARG A 537 0.16 6.10 3.28
C ARG A 537 -0.55 6.61 4.53
N ARG A 538 -1.82 6.20 4.79
CA ARG A 538 -2.66 6.86 5.80
C ARG A 538 -2.04 6.87 7.19
N ARG A 539 -1.39 5.79 7.62
CA ARG A 539 -0.67 5.74 8.89
C ARG A 539 0.46 6.78 8.95
N THR A 540 1.24 6.92 7.90
CA THR A 540 2.33 7.91 7.82
C THR A 540 1.77 9.33 7.83
N ASP A 541 0.68 9.61 7.12
CA ASP A 541 -0.01 10.91 7.20
C ASP A 541 -0.46 11.21 8.63
N LEU A 542 -1.11 10.28 9.30
CA LEU A 542 -1.52 10.46 10.70
C LEU A 542 -0.33 10.72 11.64
N ARG A 543 0.80 10.06 11.42
CA ARG A 543 2.04 10.30 12.19
C ARG A 543 2.56 11.71 11.96
N ARG A 544 2.65 12.16 10.70
CA ARG A 544 3.12 13.51 10.35
C ARG A 544 2.28 14.63 10.96
N PHE A 545 0.99 14.38 11.17
CA PHE A 545 0.08 15.30 11.85
C PHE A 545 -0.06 15.05 13.36
N ASP A 546 0.75 14.19 13.96
CA ASP A 546 0.67 13.76 15.37
C ASP A 546 -0.72 13.23 15.77
N LYS A 547 -1.39 12.54 14.85
CA LYS A 547 -2.73 11.97 15.07
C LYS A 547 -2.73 10.45 15.19
N PHE A 548 -1.69 9.74 14.76
CA PHE A 548 -1.70 8.28 14.73
C PHE A 548 -1.90 7.65 16.11
N THR A 549 -1.12 8.09 17.11
CA THR A 549 -1.24 7.61 18.48
C THR A 549 -1.91 8.64 19.41
N GLN A 550 -1.92 9.92 19.06
CA GLN A 550 -2.45 11.00 19.87
C GLN A 550 -3.84 11.48 19.45
N GLY A 551 -4.29 11.14 18.23
CA GLY A 551 -5.64 11.42 17.74
C GLY A 551 -6.69 10.44 18.30
N GLN A 552 -7.96 10.80 18.14
CA GLN A 552 -9.09 9.95 18.49
C GLN A 552 -9.81 9.52 17.21
N TRP A 553 -10.03 8.25 17.08
CA TRP A 553 -10.87 7.66 16.04
C TRP A 553 -11.42 6.31 16.47
N TRP A 554 -12.42 5.83 15.78
CA TRP A 554 -12.94 4.51 15.98
C TRP A 554 -11.86 3.47 15.65
N PHE A 555 -11.58 2.57 16.59
CA PHE A 555 -10.78 1.38 16.35
C PHE A 555 -11.23 0.26 17.29
N PHE A 556 -10.85 -0.97 16.99
CA PHE A 556 -11.19 -2.10 17.83
C PHE A 556 -10.42 -2.06 19.15
N GLY A 557 -11.12 -2.03 20.26
CA GLY A 557 -10.48 -2.05 21.57
C GLY A 557 -9.58 -3.25 21.75
N ARG A 558 -8.46 -3.06 22.43
CA ARG A 558 -7.42 -4.09 22.60
C ARG A 558 -7.87 -5.31 23.43
N THR A 559 -8.86 -5.15 24.28
CA THR A 559 -9.22 -6.11 25.33
C THR A 559 -10.66 -6.54 25.27
N SER A 560 -11.50 -5.86 24.48
CA SER A 560 -12.92 -6.16 24.38
C SER A 560 -13.29 -6.28 22.92
N GLU A 561 -13.94 -7.38 22.60
CA GLU A 561 -14.50 -7.63 21.28
C GLU A 561 -15.76 -6.79 21.03
N THR A 562 -16.15 -5.98 21.99
CA THR A 562 -17.46 -5.31 22.04
C THR A 562 -17.40 -3.80 22.09
N ALA A 563 -16.21 -3.17 22.20
CA ALA A 563 -16.16 -1.75 22.50
C ALA A 563 -15.96 -0.89 21.25
N PHE A 564 -16.90 -0.02 20.99
CA PHE A 564 -16.73 1.23 20.24
C PHE A 564 -16.06 2.27 21.13
N ASP A 565 -14.90 1.96 21.64
CA ASP A 565 -14.17 2.94 22.40
C ASP A 565 -13.41 3.87 21.45
N LEU A 566 -13.62 5.16 21.66
CA LEU A 566 -12.80 6.20 21.10
C LEU A 566 -11.69 6.53 22.12
N PRO A 567 -10.56 5.83 22.12
CA PRO A 567 -9.52 6.07 23.11
C PRO A 567 -8.94 7.46 22.89
N ALA A 568 -8.65 8.14 23.97
CA ALA A 568 -8.08 9.47 23.93
C ALA A 568 -6.69 9.46 23.28
N LYS A 569 -5.87 8.51 23.72
CA LYS A 569 -4.49 8.35 23.22
C LYS A 569 -4.04 6.90 23.30
N ARG A 570 -3.07 6.56 22.47
CA ARG A 570 -2.44 5.25 22.45
C ARG A 570 -0.95 5.36 22.77
N ASP A 571 -0.35 4.23 23.05
CA ASP A 571 1.09 4.16 23.31
C ASP A 571 1.88 4.52 22.03
N ARG A 572 2.82 5.47 22.16
CA ARG A 572 3.68 5.89 21.04
C ARG A 572 4.57 4.78 20.48
N LYS A 573 4.72 3.66 21.18
CA LYS A 573 5.43 2.50 20.64
C LYS A 573 4.87 2.02 19.30
N TYR A 574 3.58 2.24 19.05
CA TYR A 574 2.90 1.84 17.81
C TYR A 574 3.23 2.74 16.62
N GLU A 575 3.95 3.84 16.83
CA GLU A 575 4.44 4.68 15.72
C GLU A 575 5.47 3.98 14.85
N TRP A 576 6.17 2.97 15.39
CA TRP A 576 7.02 2.07 14.63
C TRP A 576 6.60 0.62 14.88
N TYR A 577 6.77 -0.22 13.88
CA TYR A 577 6.55 -1.66 14.06
C TYR A 577 7.79 -2.32 14.68
N PRO A 578 7.62 -3.42 15.42
CA PRO A 578 8.76 -4.20 15.91
C PRO A 578 9.41 -4.98 14.76
N LEU A 579 10.69 -5.27 14.87
CA LEU A 579 11.31 -6.31 14.06
C LEU A 579 10.71 -7.68 14.42
N PRO A 580 10.49 -8.56 13.43
CA PRO A 580 10.02 -9.91 13.70
C PRO A 580 10.99 -10.70 14.58
N THR A 581 10.46 -11.46 15.53
CA THR A 581 11.28 -12.34 16.37
C THR A 581 12.09 -13.34 15.52
N SER A 582 11.54 -13.82 14.39
CA SER A 582 12.24 -14.68 13.44
C SER A 582 13.50 -14.03 12.86
N ALA A 583 13.40 -12.76 12.45
CA ALA A 583 14.54 -12.02 11.89
C ALA A 583 15.67 -11.83 12.93
N LEU A 584 15.32 -11.46 14.16
CA LEU A 584 16.27 -11.27 15.26
C LEU A 584 17.01 -12.57 15.64
N LYS A 585 16.34 -13.72 15.52
CA LYS A 585 16.96 -15.03 15.78
C LYS A 585 17.98 -15.42 14.70
N VAL A 586 17.72 -15.06 13.46
CA VAL A 586 18.58 -15.41 12.32
C VAL A 586 19.76 -14.46 12.17
N ASN A 587 19.55 -13.18 12.47
CA ASN A 587 20.59 -12.16 12.35
C ASN A 587 20.83 -11.44 13.69
N PRO A 588 21.86 -11.83 14.45
CA PRO A 588 22.18 -11.23 15.74
C PRO A 588 22.72 -9.78 15.63
N GLY A 589 23.03 -9.31 14.43
CA GLY A 589 23.41 -7.91 14.16
C GLY A 589 22.23 -6.95 14.09
N LEU A 590 20.98 -7.45 14.12
CA LEU A 590 19.80 -6.61 14.16
C LEU A 590 19.51 -6.12 15.59
N VAL A 591 19.03 -4.90 15.70
CA VAL A 591 18.64 -4.28 16.97
C VAL A 591 17.14 -4.01 16.94
N GLN A 592 16.42 -4.54 17.95
CA GLN A 592 14.97 -4.30 18.06
C GLN A 592 14.68 -2.81 18.25
N ASN A 593 13.55 -2.36 17.69
CA ASN A 593 13.02 -1.04 17.98
C ASN A 593 12.96 -0.79 19.49
N PRO A 594 13.54 0.31 20.01
CA PRO A 594 13.67 0.58 21.45
C PRO A 594 12.36 0.46 22.23
N ASN A 595 11.23 0.79 21.60
CA ASN A 595 9.92 0.72 22.23
C ASN A 595 9.38 -0.70 22.44
N TYR A 596 10.05 -1.72 21.89
CA TYR A 596 9.71 -3.15 22.04
C TYR A 596 10.77 -3.96 22.76
N VAL A 597 11.83 -3.32 23.23
CA VAL A 597 12.82 -3.92 24.14
C VAL A 597 12.21 -3.93 25.55
N LYS A 598 12.19 -5.10 26.20
CA LYS A 598 11.73 -5.23 27.59
C LYS A 598 12.85 -4.92 28.58
#